data_f422e0351b86051b7b2837c8204e1a1f
#
_entry.id   f422e0351b86051b7b2837c8204e1a1f
#
_cell.length_a   1.000
_cell.length_b   1.000
_cell.length_c   1.000
_cell.angle_alpha   90.00
_cell.angle_beta   90.00
_cell.angle_gamma   90.00
#
_symmetry.space_group_name_H-M   'P 1'
#
loop_
_entity.id
_entity.type
_entity.pdbx_description
1 polymer ?
#
loop_
_entity_poly.entity_id
_entity_poly.type
_entity_poly.pdbx_seq_one_letter_code
_entity_poly.pdbx_strand_id
1 'polypeptide(L)'
;MKKLKHEAELFKAALHSGVEYAEGRKAVEFEATDSASDKALYVYRLLVHDGVIAPMPEDQVSEKTIRHRLAAWYAHQLPDGHPLLS
;
A
#
# COMPACT_ATOMS: atom_id res chain seq x y z
N MET A 1 4.35 0.51 -16.30
CA MET A 1 4.03 1.27 -15.07
C MET A 1 4.87 2.54 -15.00
N LYS A 2 4.25 3.62 -14.60
CA LYS A 2 4.98 4.86 -14.39
C LYS A 2 5.81 4.75 -13.10
N LYS A 3 7.11 5.01 -13.20
CA LYS A 3 7.99 4.93 -12.05
C LYS A 3 7.76 6.11 -11.11
N LEU A 4 7.61 5.84 -9.83
CA LEU A 4 7.45 6.87 -8.81
C LEU A 4 8.81 7.28 -8.25
N LYS A 5 8.99 8.57 -8.02
CA LYS A 5 10.12 9.05 -7.25
C LYS A 5 9.91 8.69 -5.80
N HIS A 6 10.96 8.33 -5.09
CA HIS A 6 10.89 7.97 -3.68
C HIS A 6 9.92 6.82 -3.39
N GLU A 7 9.82 5.87 -4.33
CA GLU A 7 8.88 4.75 -4.19
C GLU A 7 9.09 3.96 -2.89
N ALA A 8 10.33 3.75 -2.48
CA ALA A 8 10.63 3.02 -1.25
C ALA A 8 10.07 3.74 -0.01
N GLU A 9 10.25 5.06 0.07
CA GLU A 9 9.71 5.85 1.16
C GLU A 9 8.20 5.93 1.11
N LEU A 10 7.64 6.07 -0.09
CA LEU A 10 6.19 6.06 -0.28
C LEU A 10 5.60 4.72 0.13
N PHE A 11 6.26 3.62 -0.22
CA PHE A 11 5.79 2.30 0.17
C PHE A 11 5.82 2.11 1.69
N LYS A 12 6.90 2.56 2.35
CA LYS A 12 6.99 2.48 3.80
C LYS A 12 5.84 3.23 4.48
N ALA A 13 5.58 4.45 4.02
CA ALA A 13 4.50 5.27 4.56
C ALA A 13 3.14 4.67 4.24
N ALA A 14 2.97 4.14 3.03
CA ALA A 14 1.74 3.49 2.61
C ALA A 14 1.45 2.25 3.46
N LEU A 15 2.47 1.45 3.72
CA LEU A 15 2.33 0.25 4.54
C LEU A 15 1.92 0.61 5.97
N HIS A 16 2.56 1.63 6.54
CA HIS A 16 2.21 2.09 7.88
C HIS A 16 0.75 2.57 7.94
N SER A 17 0.35 3.41 6.99
CA SER A 17 -1.04 3.89 6.92
C SER A 17 -2.03 2.76 6.69
N GLY A 18 -1.68 1.80 5.82
CA GLY A 18 -2.54 0.66 5.54
C GLY A 18 -2.71 -0.26 6.73
N VAL A 19 -1.64 -0.47 7.49
CA VAL A 19 -1.70 -1.27 8.73
C VAL A 19 -2.61 -0.58 9.75
N GLU A 20 -2.45 0.72 9.94
CA GLU A 20 -3.33 1.48 10.83
C GLU A 20 -4.79 1.40 10.39
N TYR A 21 -5.03 1.51 9.09
CA TYR A 21 -6.36 1.40 8.52
C TYR A 21 -6.98 0.03 8.84
N ALA A 22 -6.22 -1.05 8.62
CA ALA A 22 -6.69 -2.41 8.85
C ALA A 22 -6.98 -2.67 10.34
N GLU A 23 -6.07 -2.22 11.20
CA GLU A 23 -6.23 -2.37 12.65
C GLU A 23 -7.37 -1.51 13.19
N GLY A 24 -7.53 -0.30 12.65
CA GLY A 24 -8.62 0.59 13.03
C GLY A 24 -9.99 0.03 12.69
N ARG A 25 -10.08 -0.78 11.62
CA ARG A 25 -11.30 -1.47 11.25
C ARG A 25 -11.49 -2.79 11.98
N LYS A 26 -10.55 -3.17 12.82
CA LYS A 26 -10.53 -4.46 13.50
C LYS A 26 -10.60 -5.65 12.55
N ALA A 27 -10.11 -5.44 11.32
CA ALA A 27 -10.07 -6.48 10.31
C ALA A 27 -8.96 -7.48 10.58
N VAL A 28 -7.87 -7.03 11.21
CA VAL A 28 -6.71 -7.86 11.49
C VAL A 28 -5.89 -7.24 12.62
N GLU A 29 -5.16 -8.09 13.32
CA GLU A 29 -4.16 -7.67 14.29
C GLU A 29 -2.83 -8.28 13.81
N PHE A 30 -1.91 -7.42 13.36
CA PHE A 30 -0.63 -7.88 12.85
C PHE A 30 0.31 -8.22 14.00
N GLU A 31 1.07 -9.31 13.84
CA GLU A 31 2.07 -9.71 14.81
C GLU A 31 3.43 -9.11 14.44
N ALA A 32 4.31 -8.99 15.44
CA ALA A 32 5.66 -8.47 15.22
C ALA A 32 6.47 -9.33 14.26
N THR A 33 6.11 -10.61 14.12
CA THR A 33 6.79 -11.55 13.22
C THR A 33 6.29 -11.48 11.79
N ASP A 34 5.20 -10.75 11.52
CA ASP A 34 4.68 -10.63 10.16
C ASP A 34 5.65 -9.82 9.29
N SER A 35 5.97 -10.35 8.12
CA SER A 35 6.87 -9.66 7.20
C SER A 35 6.17 -8.48 6.54
N ALA A 36 6.97 -7.54 6.02
CA ALA A 36 6.42 -6.40 5.27
C ALA A 36 5.65 -6.87 4.04
N SER A 37 6.11 -7.94 3.38
CA SER A 37 5.42 -8.50 2.21
C SER A 37 4.05 -9.05 2.59
N ASP A 38 3.94 -9.75 3.72
CA ASP A 38 2.67 -10.30 4.18
C ASP A 38 1.70 -9.18 4.53
N LYS A 39 2.17 -8.17 5.24
CA LYS A 39 1.36 -7.00 5.59
C LYS A 39 0.88 -6.28 4.34
N ALA A 40 1.77 -6.09 3.38
CA ALA A 40 1.44 -5.40 2.12
C ALA A 40 0.37 -6.15 1.34
N LEU A 41 0.47 -7.47 1.24
CA LEU A 41 -0.52 -8.27 0.55
C LEU A 41 -1.89 -8.15 1.23
N TYR A 42 -1.91 -8.23 2.55
CA TYR A 42 -3.16 -8.11 3.29
C TYR A 42 -3.79 -6.72 3.11
N VAL A 43 -2.99 -5.67 3.24
CA VAL A 43 -3.45 -4.29 3.06
C VAL A 43 -4.01 -4.12 1.65
N TYR A 44 -3.29 -4.61 0.63
CA TYR A 44 -3.76 -4.53 -0.75
C TYR A 44 -5.14 -5.18 -0.91
N ARG A 45 -5.30 -6.40 -0.40
CA ARG A 45 -6.57 -7.13 -0.51
C ARG A 45 -7.70 -6.41 0.21
N LEU A 46 -7.42 -5.85 1.38
CA LEU A 46 -8.42 -5.11 2.15
C LEU A 46 -8.86 -3.85 1.41
N LEU A 47 -7.92 -3.09 0.86
CA LEU A 47 -8.23 -1.88 0.12
C LEU A 47 -9.06 -2.17 -1.13
N VAL A 48 -8.76 -3.28 -1.82
CA VAL A 48 -9.55 -3.72 -2.97
C VAL A 48 -10.96 -4.13 -2.52
N HIS A 49 -11.06 -4.89 -1.45
CA HIS A 49 -12.34 -5.34 -0.90
C HIS A 49 -13.22 -4.14 -0.53
N ASP A 50 -12.63 -3.10 0.04
CA ASP A 50 -13.37 -1.91 0.46
C ASP A 50 -13.63 -0.93 -0.69
N GLY A 51 -13.16 -1.22 -1.89
CA GLY A 51 -13.36 -0.35 -3.04
C GLY A 51 -12.49 0.90 -3.04
N VAL A 52 -11.44 0.92 -2.21
CA VAL A 52 -10.52 2.07 -2.13
C VAL A 52 -9.60 2.12 -3.34
N ILE A 53 -9.15 0.96 -3.81
CA ILE A 53 -8.32 0.86 -5.02
C ILE A 53 -8.90 -0.23 -5.93
N ALA A 54 -8.65 -0.09 -7.23
CA ALA A 54 -9.09 -1.07 -8.21
C ALA A 54 -8.20 -2.32 -8.15
N PRO A 55 -8.78 -3.53 -8.32
CA PRO A 55 -7.98 -4.76 -8.32
C PRO A 55 -7.12 -4.85 -9.58
N MET A 56 -5.94 -5.43 -9.43
CA MET A 56 -5.09 -5.78 -10.57
C MET A 56 -5.50 -7.15 -11.12
N PRO A 57 -5.28 -7.42 -12.43
CA PRO A 57 -5.43 -8.77 -12.96
C PRO A 57 -4.57 -9.76 -12.16
N GLU A 58 -5.09 -10.97 -11.91
CA GLU A 58 -4.38 -11.95 -11.08
C GLU A 58 -2.98 -12.28 -11.59
N ASP A 59 -2.81 -12.34 -12.90
CA ASP A 59 -1.52 -12.65 -13.53
C ASP A 59 -0.50 -11.52 -13.34
N GLN A 60 -0.94 -10.34 -12.92
CA GLN A 60 -0.07 -9.19 -12.66
C GLN A 60 0.18 -8.96 -11.17
N VAL A 61 -0.49 -9.71 -10.30
CA VAL A 61 -0.30 -9.55 -8.86
C VAL A 61 1.02 -10.20 -8.44
N SER A 62 1.94 -9.38 -7.94
CA SER A 62 3.23 -9.82 -7.43
C SER A 62 3.66 -8.90 -6.31
N GLU A 63 4.68 -9.29 -5.57
CA GLU A 63 5.22 -8.44 -4.50
C GLU A 63 5.60 -7.05 -5.05
N LYS A 64 6.26 -7.01 -6.21
CA LYS A 64 6.68 -5.76 -6.83
C LYS A 64 5.50 -4.87 -7.22
N THR A 65 4.47 -5.44 -7.85
CA THR A 65 3.31 -4.68 -8.29
C THR A 65 2.47 -4.20 -7.12
N ILE A 66 2.36 -5.00 -6.07
CA ILE A 66 1.66 -4.61 -4.86
C ILE A 66 2.36 -3.42 -4.20
N ARG A 67 3.69 -3.46 -4.09
CA ARG A 67 4.46 -2.36 -3.51
C ARG A 67 4.23 -1.07 -4.29
N HIS A 68 4.29 -1.15 -5.61
CA HIS A 68 4.05 0.01 -6.47
C HIS A 68 2.63 0.54 -6.30
N ARG A 69 1.65 -0.37 -6.25
CA ARG A 69 0.24 0.02 -6.12
C ARG A 69 -0.04 0.73 -4.81
N LEU A 70 0.52 0.22 -3.71
CA LEU A 70 0.35 0.86 -2.40
C LEU A 70 1.06 2.21 -2.35
N ALA A 71 2.26 2.29 -2.91
CA ALA A 71 3.00 3.57 -2.99
C ALA A 71 2.21 4.60 -3.78
N ALA A 72 1.62 4.21 -4.92
CA ALA A 72 0.80 5.10 -5.73
C ALA A 72 -0.46 5.55 -4.98
N TRP A 73 -1.12 4.62 -4.30
CA TRP A 73 -2.30 4.94 -3.49
C TRP A 73 -1.97 6.01 -2.43
N TYR A 74 -0.86 5.83 -1.74
CA TYR A 74 -0.45 6.79 -0.72
C TYR A 74 -0.06 8.15 -1.34
N ALA A 75 0.67 8.11 -2.45
CA ALA A 75 1.10 9.33 -3.14
C ALA A 75 -0.08 10.20 -3.55
N HIS A 76 -1.18 9.58 -3.98
CA HIS A 76 -2.39 10.31 -4.39
C HIS A 76 -3.07 11.05 -3.24
N GLN A 77 -2.74 10.72 -2.00
CA GLN A 77 -3.31 11.38 -0.82
C GLN A 77 -2.46 12.55 -0.33
N LEU A 78 -1.25 12.69 -0.86
CA LEU A 78 -0.35 13.75 -0.43
C LEU A 78 -0.67 15.06 -1.15
N PRO A 79 -0.49 16.21 -0.47
CA PRO A 79 -0.70 17.50 -1.12
C PRO A 79 0.36 17.75 -2.18
N ASP A 80 0.01 18.55 -3.19
CA ASP A 80 0.95 18.96 -4.22
C ASP A 80 2.15 19.66 -3.56
N GLY A 81 3.33 19.34 -4.06
CA GLY A 81 4.57 19.91 -3.52
C GLY A 81 5.13 19.17 -2.32
N HIS A 82 4.51 18.06 -1.92
CA HIS A 82 5.06 17.25 -0.83
C HIS A 82 6.44 16.71 -1.22
N PRO A 83 7.43 16.69 -0.28
CA PRO A 83 8.78 16.22 -0.60
C PRO A 83 8.85 14.84 -1.26
N LEU A 84 7.97 13.93 -0.89
CA LEU A 84 7.95 12.58 -1.47
C LEU A 84 7.41 12.54 -2.90
N LEU A 85 6.85 13.64 -3.39
CA LEU A 85 6.34 13.75 -4.76
C LEU A 85 7.32 14.46 -5.70
N SER A 86 8.39 15.04 -5.16
CA SER A 86 9.36 15.82 -5.97
C SER A 86 10.44 14.96 -6.59
#